data_e4d0232e9c855a1073eeff90f6b38888
#
_entry.id   e4d0232e9c855a1073eeff90f6b38888
#
_cell.length_a   1.000
_cell.length_b   1.000
_cell.length_c   1.000
_cell.angle_alpha   90.00
_cell.angle_beta   90.00
_cell.angle_gamma   90.00
#
_symmetry.space_group_name_H-M   'P 1'
#
loop_
_entity.id
_entity.type
_entity.pdbx_description
1 polymer ?
#
loop_
_entity_poly.entity_id
_entity_poly.type
_entity_poly.pdbx_seq_one_letter_code
_entity_poly.pdbx_strand_id
1 'polypeptide(L)'
;MKKKEKKQTMLPVYCLGVAAVLTLALALFMLLFPGAPRLGGGGDPETRLTIYEGPATMQTSSVATISANGNPLFVYDVMVNHEHIWNANTQPTDTPMAYFDFEGTVELDITVPGIGKEVESAAVLPSSAGITPVVENGHVRFTITEPGQYTVVYNDNVNKATHIFANPLETDIPDKDDPNVLFIGPGEWTVDAIALGSDQTLYLSGGAVLHTMIVADRAANVTIRGRGILDGSEYPAHNQPGSYARVPIDINSCKNVTAEGIILANSNCWNFNVLSSEKVDISNVKIISGRQNGDGFTFQSCQDIQVRDSFARTWDDSLVLKNYSGSTRDITFSNIQIWTDLAQSMEIGYETNKGLTLDPQISDVLFEDITVLYNFHKPVISIHNSDDAYVHDITYRNIVVENAFMQGDNGNNKELIEMTLQNSGWSTVTDEFGSIDNILIDGLTVLNTPDGKVPESHFAGQGSENQITNVTLRNIQILGQPIQDLKALHANVNEFCGITIE
;
A
#
# COMPACT_ATOMS: atom_id res chain seq x y z
N MET A 1 -33.94 -17.35 -59.24
CA MET A 1 -33.35 -15.99 -59.24
C MET A 1 -33.89 -15.21 -58.04
N LYS A 2 -33.10 -15.01 -57.03
CA LYS A 2 -33.38 -14.08 -55.91
C LYS A 2 -32.16 -13.16 -55.73
N LYS A 3 -32.35 -11.87 -55.94
CA LYS A 3 -31.37 -10.79 -55.78
C LYS A 3 -30.97 -10.68 -54.29
N LYS A 4 -29.66 -10.67 -54.02
CA LYS A 4 -29.10 -10.24 -52.71
C LYS A 4 -28.90 -8.72 -52.73
N GLU A 5 -29.59 -8.01 -51.87
CA GLU A 5 -29.32 -6.59 -51.57
C GLU A 5 -28.11 -6.48 -50.65
N LYS A 6 -27.18 -5.61 -51.04
CA LYS A 6 -26.04 -5.20 -50.20
C LYS A 6 -26.48 -4.13 -49.21
N LYS A 7 -26.41 -4.40 -47.92
CA LYS A 7 -26.45 -3.36 -46.87
C LYS A 7 -25.11 -2.61 -46.87
N GLN A 8 -25.13 -1.34 -47.24
CA GLN A 8 -24.03 -0.43 -47.05
C GLN A 8 -24.00 0.03 -45.55
N THR A 9 -22.86 -0.15 -44.90
CA THR A 9 -22.59 0.35 -43.55
C THR A 9 -22.32 1.86 -43.60
N MET A 10 -23.17 2.66 -42.93
CA MET A 10 -23.07 4.13 -42.84
C MET A 10 -22.22 4.61 -41.66
N LEU A 11 -21.24 3.85 -41.17
CA LEU A 11 -20.46 4.20 -39.98
C LEU A 11 -19.25 5.16 -40.18
N PRO A 12 -18.62 5.31 -41.35
CA PRO A 12 -17.46 6.21 -41.47
C PRO A 12 -17.83 7.69 -41.71
N VAL A 13 -19.06 8.04 -42.04
CA VAL A 13 -19.42 9.42 -42.41
C VAL A 13 -19.67 10.31 -41.17
N TYR A 14 -20.12 9.74 -40.05
CA TYR A 14 -20.39 10.52 -38.83
C TYR A 14 -19.12 10.94 -38.08
N CYS A 15 -18.06 10.14 -38.08
CA CYS A 15 -16.80 10.49 -37.40
C CYS A 15 -16.04 11.58 -38.13
N LEU A 16 -16.09 11.66 -39.44
CA LEU A 16 -15.48 12.72 -40.25
C LEU A 16 -16.23 14.07 -40.12
N GLY A 17 -17.56 14.03 -39.93
CA GLY A 17 -18.37 15.22 -39.73
C GLY A 17 -18.11 15.93 -38.38
N VAL A 18 -17.95 15.13 -37.31
CA VAL A 18 -17.68 15.68 -35.95
C VAL A 18 -16.29 16.29 -35.84
N ALA A 19 -15.28 15.67 -36.45
CA ALA A 19 -13.91 16.22 -36.47
C ALA A 19 -13.84 17.53 -37.29
N ALA A 20 -14.55 17.63 -38.39
CA ALA A 20 -14.61 18.85 -39.22
C ALA A 20 -15.34 19.98 -38.52
N VAL A 21 -16.40 19.72 -37.75
CA VAL A 21 -17.12 20.75 -36.97
C VAL A 21 -16.29 21.25 -35.80
N LEU A 22 -15.53 20.37 -35.11
CA LEU A 22 -14.64 20.79 -34.04
C LEU A 22 -13.45 21.61 -34.54
N THR A 23 -12.86 21.30 -35.67
CA THR A 23 -11.80 22.13 -36.28
C THR A 23 -12.30 23.45 -36.79
N LEU A 24 -13.52 23.53 -37.34
CA LEU A 24 -14.13 24.81 -37.76
C LEU A 24 -14.49 25.70 -36.56
N ALA A 25 -14.97 25.13 -35.47
CA ALA A 25 -15.27 25.83 -34.22
C ALA A 25 -14.01 26.41 -33.57
N LEU A 26 -12.90 25.67 -33.57
CA LEU A 26 -11.60 26.13 -33.05
C LEU A 26 -11.03 27.27 -33.94
N ALA A 27 -11.13 27.16 -35.26
CA ALA A 27 -10.72 28.21 -36.21
C ALA A 27 -11.56 29.47 -36.09
N LEU A 28 -12.86 29.35 -35.86
CA LEU A 28 -13.75 30.49 -35.64
C LEU A 28 -13.49 31.18 -34.30
N PHE A 29 -13.16 30.43 -33.26
CA PHE A 29 -12.78 30.97 -31.95
C PHE A 29 -11.47 31.77 -32.04
N MET A 30 -10.47 31.31 -32.80
CA MET A 30 -9.22 32.05 -33.00
C MET A 30 -9.39 33.33 -33.84
N LEU A 31 -10.41 33.39 -34.72
CA LEU A 31 -10.73 34.59 -35.51
C LEU A 31 -11.52 35.67 -34.72
N LEU A 32 -12.31 35.23 -33.73
CA LEU A 32 -13.15 36.13 -32.92
C LEU A 32 -12.42 36.69 -31.69
N PHE A 33 -11.29 36.11 -31.29
CA PHE A 33 -10.49 36.53 -30.14
C PHE A 33 -9.01 36.69 -30.50
N PRO A 34 -8.60 37.71 -31.25
CA PRO A 34 -7.22 37.92 -31.68
C PRO A 34 -6.23 38.27 -30.56
N GLY A 35 -6.66 38.26 -29.30
CA GLY A 35 -5.85 38.46 -28.09
C GLY A 35 -5.89 37.27 -27.12
N ALA A 36 -6.53 36.15 -27.47
CA ALA A 36 -6.46 34.97 -26.65
C ALA A 36 -5.01 34.44 -26.60
N PRO A 37 -4.50 34.07 -25.44
CA PRO A 37 -3.17 33.47 -25.37
C PRO A 37 -3.12 32.29 -26.33
N ARG A 38 -2.22 32.31 -27.29
CA ARG A 38 -1.88 31.12 -28.08
C ARG A 38 -1.51 30.05 -27.06
N LEU A 39 -2.21 28.95 -27.12
CA LEU A 39 -1.68 27.70 -26.54
C LEU A 39 -0.31 27.49 -27.23
N GLY A 40 0.74 28.01 -26.62
CA GLY A 40 2.10 27.80 -27.03
C GLY A 40 2.28 26.29 -27.04
N GLY A 41 2.90 25.75 -28.08
CA GLY A 41 3.37 24.37 -28.06
C GLY A 41 4.15 24.21 -26.77
N GLY A 42 3.69 23.37 -25.86
CA GLY A 42 4.38 23.06 -24.64
C GLY A 42 5.70 22.43 -25.03
N GLY A 43 6.80 23.14 -24.81
CA GLY A 43 8.06 22.45 -24.57
C GLY A 43 7.80 21.55 -23.39
N ASP A 44 8.32 20.32 -23.40
CA ASP A 44 8.32 19.45 -22.24
C ASP A 44 8.75 20.29 -21.03
N PRO A 45 8.03 20.26 -19.92
CA PRO A 45 8.44 20.98 -18.72
C PRO A 45 9.86 20.56 -18.41
N GLU A 46 10.75 21.52 -18.17
CA GLU A 46 12.16 21.27 -17.87
C GLU A 46 12.21 20.26 -16.71
N THR A 47 12.77 19.07 -16.97
CA THR A 47 12.83 18.01 -15.96
C THR A 47 13.66 18.49 -14.78
N ARG A 48 13.09 18.46 -13.60
CA ARG A 48 13.78 18.69 -12.33
C ARG A 48 13.97 17.37 -11.62
N LEU A 49 15.19 17.09 -11.17
CA LEU A 49 15.57 15.83 -10.54
C LEU A 49 16.39 16.12 -9.29
N THR A 50 15.98 15.57 -8.16
CA THR A 50 16.72 15.60 -6.91
C THR A 50 17.16 14.18 -6.55
N ILE A 51 18.46 13.94 -6.52
CA ILE A 51 19.08 12.68 -6.16
C ILE A 51 19.69 12.82 -4.77
N TYR A 52 19.44 11.83 -3.94
CA TYR A 52 19.98 11.78 -2.59
C TYR A 52 21.16 10.82 -2.53
N GLU A 53 22.30 11.32 -2.10
CA GLU A 53 23.47 10.49 -1.83
C GLU A 53 23.21 9.63 -0.59
N GLY A 54 23.59 8.36 -0.64
CA GLY A 54 23.54 7.49 0.53
C GLY A 54 24.63 7.85 1.54
N PRO A 55 24.47 7.41 2.81
CA PRO A 55 25.49 7.62 3.83
C PRO A 55 26.86 7.05 3.41
N ALA A 56 27.93 7.79 3.66
CA ALA A 56 29.29 7.35 3.33
C ALA A 56 29.74 6.09 4.11
N THR A 57 29.06 5.75 5.19
CA THR A 57 29.24 4.55 6.02
C THR A 57 28.57 3.31 5.43
N MET A 58 27.59 3.50 4.55
CA MET A 58 26.84 2.41 3.92
C MET A 58 27.39 2.10 2.53
N GLN A 59 27.18 0.87 2.09
CA GLN A 59 27.49 0.45 0.72
C GLN A 59 26.21 0.40 -0.09
N THR A 60 26.28 0.87 -1.34
CA THR A 60 25.18 0.65 -2.27
C THR A 60 25.04 -0.84 -2.59
N SER A 61 23.83 -1.27 -2.92
CA SER A 61 23.52 -2.67 -3.27
C SER A 61 24.47 -3.22 -4.33
N SER A 62 24.87 -4.46 -4.14
CA SER A 62 25.57 -5.24 -5.17
C SER A 62 24.60 -6.02 -6.08
N VAL A 63 23.31 -6.04 -5.74
CA VAL A 63 22.28 -6.78 -6.48
C VAL A 63 21.80 -6.00 -7.69
N ALA A 64 21.63 -4.69 -7.57
CA ALA A 64 21.14 -3.82 -8.63
C ALA A 64 21.92 -2.52 -8.73
N THR A 65 22.01 -1.95 -9.94
CA THR A 65 22.38 -0.55 -10.16
C THR A 65 21.23 0.16 -10.87
N ILE A 66 20.96 1.39 -10.50
CA ILE A 66 19.87 2.19 -11.06
C ILE A 66 20.40 3.58 -11.39
N SER A 67 20.02 4.10 -12.56
CA SER A 67 20.22 5.50 -12.88
C SER A 67 18.93 6.18 -13.32
N ALA A 68 18.81 7.47 -13.01
CA ALA A 68 17.74 8.36 -13.42
C ALA A 68 18.29 9.44 -14.34
N ASN A 69 17.88 9.49 -15.62
CA ASN A 69 18.45 10.35 -16.66
C ASN A 69 20.00 10.27 -16.69
N GLY A 70 20.54 9.05 -16.59
CA GLY A 70 21.98 8.79 -16.58
C GLY A 70 22.72 9.13 -15.28
N ASN A 71 22.05 9.68 -14.28
CA ASN A 71 22.63 9.96 -12.97
C ASN A 71 22.44 8.74 -12.04
N PRO A 72 23.51 8.18 -11.44
CA PRO A 72 23.39 7.01 -10.59
C PRO A 72 22.61 7.33 -9.30
N LEU A 73 21.75 6.40 -8.89
CA LEU A 73 21.04 6.43 -7.60
C LEU A 73 21.81 5.58 -6.58
N PHE A 74 21.75 5.96 -5.32
CA PHE A 74 22.13 5.06 -4.23
C PHE A 74 21.04 4.00 -4.06
N VAL A 75 21.42 2.73 -4.15
CA VAL A 75 20.50 1.60 -4.01
C VAL A 75 20.73 0.95 -2.65
N TYR A 76 19.68 0.93 -1.84
CA TYR A 76 19.65 0.30 -0.53
C TYR A 76 19.25 -1.17 -0.66
N ASP A 77 19.80 -2.05 0.17
CA ASP A 77 19.31 -3.40 0.37
C ASP A 77 18.39 -3.38 1.60
N VAL A 78 17.11 -3.74 1.40
CA VAL A 78 16.09 -3.76 2.46
C VAL A 78 15.52 -5.15 2.62
N MET A 79 15.17 -5.50 3.87
CA MET A 79 14.72 -6.85 4.22
C MET A 79 13.29 -7.12 3.78
N VAL A 80 13.10 -8.20 3.04
CA VAL A 80 11.81 -8.81 2.71
C VAL A 80 11.84 -10.28 3.07
N ASN A 81 10.69 -10.96 3.07
CA ASN A 81 10.64 -12.38 3.38
C ASN A 81 9.86 -13.13 2.30
N HIS A 82 10.51 -14.08 1.65
CA HIS A 82 9.92 -14.89 0.58
C HIS A 82 9.33 -16.22 1.07
N GLU A 83 9.31 -16.43 2.38
CA GLU A 83 8.61 -17.57 2.98
C GLU A 83 7.13 -17.22 3.15
N HIS A 84 6.29 -17.85 2.35
CA HIS A 84 4.86 -17.59 2.29
C HIS A 84 4.05 -18.54 3.17
N ILE A 85 4.68 -19.08 4.21
CA ILE A 85 4.06 -19.91 5.24
C ILE A 85 4.54 -19.48 6.63
N TRP A 86 3.69 -19.63 7.62
CA TRP A 86 4.01 -19.28 9.01
C TRP A 86 5.11 -20.18 9.57
N ASN A 87 6.30 -19.65 9.67
CA ASN A 87 7.45 -20.37 10.20
C ASN A 87 8.34 -19.44 11.03
N ALA A 88 8.44 -19.70 12.33
CA ALA A 88 9.22 -18.89 13.27
C ALA A 88 10.74 -18.85 12.99
N ASN A 89 11.24 -19.74 12.13
CA ASN A 89 12.67 -19.83 11.80
C ASN A 89 13.02 -19.21 10.45
N THR A 90 12.06 -18.56 9.77
CA THR A 90 12.34 -17.87 8.51
C THR A 90 13.32 -16.73 8.71
N GLN A 91 14.19 -16.56 7.74
CA GLN A 91 15.14 -15.45 7.73
C GLN A 91 14.79 -14.51 6.57
N PRO A 92 14.69 -13.20 6.83
CA PRO A 92 14.56 -12.23 5.77
C PRO A 92 15.70 -12.32 4.75
N THR A 93 15.40 -11.93 3.53
CA THR A 93 16.36 -11.74 2.43
C THR A 93 16.34 -10.29 1.98
N ASP A 94 17.35 -9.86 1.26
CA ASP A 94 17.43 -8.48 0.80
C ASP A 94 16.77 -8.30 -0.56
N THR A 95 16.16 -7.13 -0.75
CA THR A 95 15.67 -6.64 -2.04
C THR A 95 16.19 -5.22 -2.29
N PRO A 96 16.56 -4.86 -3.54
CA PRO A 96 17.02 -3.52 -3.86
C PRO A 96 15.89 -2.49 -3.75
N MET A 97 16.20 -1.32 -3.19
CA MET A 97 15.30 -0.17 -3.10
C MET A 97 16.08 1.11 -3.39
N ALA A 98 15.50 1.99 -4.22
CA ALA A 98 16.03 3.33 -4.47
C ALA A 98 14.91 4.37 -4.40
N TYR A 99 15.29 5.63 -4.13
CA TYR A 99 14.35 6.74 -4.14
C TYR A 99 15.00 8.03 -4.61
N PHE A 100 14.20 8.90 -5.17
CA PHE A 100 14.55 10.24 -5.66
C PHE A 100 13.29 11.08 -5.80
N ASP A 101 13.43 12.39 -5.97
CA ASP A 101 12.34 13.29 -6.26
C ASP A 101 12.46 13.86 -7.67
N PHE A 102 11.34 14.05 -8.36
CA PHE A 102 11.36 14.63 -9.71
C PHE A 102 10.06 15.35 -10.08
N GLU A 103 10.17 16.12 -11.15
CA GLU A 103 9.07 16.69 -11.93
C GLU A 103 9.46 16.64 -13.41
N GLY A 104 8.50 16.34 -14.30
CA GLY A 104 8.72 16.17 -15.72
C GLY A 104 8.93 14.73 -16.12
N THR A 105 9.95 14.42 -16.94
CA THR A 105 10.15 13.09 -17.51
C THR A 105 11.50 12.50 -17.09
N VAL A 106 11.50 11.27 -16.59
CA VAL A 106 12.72 10.57 -16.17
C VAL A 106 12.82 9.22 -16.85
N GLU A 107 13.95 8.98 -17.52
CA GLU A 107 14.34 7.65 -17.98
C GLU A 107 15.08 6.92 -16.85
N LEU A 108 14.62 5.72 -16.54
CA LEU A 108 15.28 4.80 -15.62
C LEU A 108 16.02 3.72 -16.40
N ASP A 109 17.28 3.46 -16.00
CA ASP A 109 18.09 2.38 -16.53
C ASP A 109 18.58 1.52 -15.35
N ILE A 110 18.22 0.23 -15.37
CA ILE A 110 18.46 -0.71 -14.27
C ILE A 110 19.27 -1.87 -14.78
N THR A 111 20.32 -2.27 -14.04
CA THR A 111 20.95 -3.58 -14.20
C THR A 111 20.90 -4.34 -12.88
N VAL A 112 20.79 -5.66 -12.98
CA VAL A 112 20.63 -6.53 -11.79
C VAL A 112 21.62 -7.70 -11.82
N PRO A 113 22.93 -7.43 -11.73
CA PRO A 113 23.97 -8.46 -11.80
C PRO A 113 23.83 -9.51 -10.68
N GLY A 114 23.25 -9.11 -9.53
CA GLY A 114 23.11 -9.99 -8.36
C GLY A 114 21.96 -10.98 -8.44
N ILE A 115 21.11 -10.99 -9.48
CA ILE A 115 20.03 -11.99 -9.57
C ILE A 115 20.49 -13.37 -10.07
N GLY A 116 21.75 -13.49 -10.47
CA GLY A 116 22.38 -14.77 -10.83
C GLY A 116 21.94 -15.37 -12.17
N LYS A 117 21.16 -14.66 -12.96
CA LYS A 117 20.71 -15.04 -14.31
C LYS A 117 20.66 -13.80 -15.20
N GLU A 118 20.73 -14.00 -16.51
CA GLU A 118 20.44 -12.95 -17.47
C GLU A 118 18.98 -12.51 -17.35
N VAL A 119 18.71 -11.21 -17.47
CA VAL A 119 17.36 -10.66 -17.51
C VAL A 119 16.86 -10.79 -18.94
N GLU A 120 15.86 -11.65 -19.14
CA GLU A 120 15.20 -11.88 -20.43
C GLU A 120 13.88 -11.12 -20.54
N SER A 121 13.23 -10.85 -19.39
CA SER A 121 11.98 -10.10 -19.31
C SER A 121 11.92 -9.27 -18.03
N ALA A 122 11.11 -8.22 -18.04
CA ALA A 122 10.79 -7.43 -16.87
C ALA A 122 9.35 -6.89 -16.94
N ALA A 123 8.72 -6.78 -15.79
CA ALA A 123 7.43 -6.11 -15.62
C ALA A 123 7.57 -4.93 -14.66
N VAL A 124 6.94 -3.81 -14.98
CA VAL A 124 6.85 -2.63 -14.10
C VAL A 124 5.45 -2.58 -13.51
N LEU A 125 5.37 -2.60 -12.19
CA LEU A 125 4.13 -2.53 -11.44
C LEU A 125 4.00 -1.16 -10.75
N PRO A 126 2.79 -0.64 -10.53
CA PRO A 126 1.51 -1.28 -10.87
C PRO A 126 1.30 -1.34 -12.39
N SER A 127 0.60 -2.37 -12.85
CA SER A 127 0.30 -2.53 -14.29
C SER A 127 -0.53 -1.38 -14.85
N SER A 128 -1.30 -0.70 -13.99
CA SER A 128 -2.06 0.52 -14.32
C SER A 128 -1.19 1.69 -14.77
N ALA A 129 0.11 1.70 -14.46
CA ALA A 129 1.06 2.70 -14.98
C ALA A 129 1.27 2.57 -16.50
N GLY A 130 0.89 1.45 -17.10
CA GLY A 130 0.96 1.22 -18.55
C GLY A 130 2.39 1.21 -19.11
N ILE A 131 3.39 0.95 -18.28
CA ILE A 131 4.80 1.00 -18.65
C ILE A 131 5.24 -0.35 -19.21
N THR A 132 5.79 -0.34 -20.41
CA THR A 132 6.43 -1.52 -21.01
C THR A 132 7.94 -1.27 -21.04
N PRO A 133 8.73 -1.96 -20.20
CA PRO A 133 10.18 -1.78 -20.19
C PRO A 133 10.83 -2.42 -21.42
N VAL A 134 11.97 -1.85 -21.86
CA VAL A 134 12.84 -2.44 -22.86
C VAL A 134 13.95 -3.20 -22.14
N VAL A 135 14.08 -4.50 -22.44
CA VAL A 135 15.13 -5.36 -21.90
C VAL A 135 16.15 -5.62 -23.00
N GLU A 136 17.35 -5.12 -22.85
CA GLU A 136 18.42 -5.28 -23.84
C GLU A 136 19.81 -5.28 -23.17
N ASN A 137 20.64 -6.25 -23.51
CA ASN A 137 22.03 -6.37 -23.02
C ASN A 137 22.16 -6.33 -21.49
N GLY A 138 21.19 -6.91 -20.76
CA GLY A 138 21.15 -6.92 -19.30
C GLY A 138 20.65 -5.62 -18.65
N HIS A 139 20.22 -4.66 -19.47
CA HIS A 139 19.59 -3.42 -19.02
C HIS A 139 18.07 -3.51 -19.13
N VAL A 140 17.39 -2.97 -18.14
CA VAL A 140 15.93 -2.76 -18.14
C VAL A 140 15.69 -1.25 -18.14
N ARG A 141 15.11 -0.72 -19.24
CA ARG A 141 14.89 0.72 -19.41
C ARG A 141 13.43 1.02 -19.58
N PHE A 142 12.98 2.08 -18.93
CA PHE A 142 11.65 2.64 -19.10
C PHE A 142 11.60 4.11 -18.68
N THR A 143 10.55 4.78 -19.09
CA THR A 143 10.32 6.21 -18.79
C THR A 143 9.13 6.36 -17.85
N ILE A 144 9.24 7.26 -16.88
CA ILE A 144 8.17 7.69 -16.00
C ILE A 144 7.91 9.18 -16.17
N THR A 145 6.65 9.58 -16.03
CA THR A 145 6.21 11.00 -16.13
C THR A 145 5.45 11.45 -14.89
N GLU A 146 5.04 10.52 -14.05
CA GLU A 146 4.28 10.78 -12.84
C GLU A 146 5.05 10.28 -11.62
N PRO A 147 5.08 11.04 -10.51
CA PRO A 147 5.56 10.54 -9.23
C PRO A 147 4.73 9.32 -8.77
N GLY A 148 5.39 8.35 -8.14
CA GLY A 148 4.73 7.14 -7.68
C GLY A 148 5.71 6.11 -7.14
N GLN A 149 5.15 4.97 -6.75
CA GLN A 149 5.90 3.81 -6.32
C GLN A 149 5.92 2.79 -7.46
N TYR A 150 7.10 2.45 -7.95
CA TYR A 150 7.28 1.51 -9.05
C TYR A 150 8.03 0.27 -8.55
N THR A 151 7.51 -0.90 -8.88
CA THR A 151 8.18 -2.16 -8.58
C THR A 151 8.52 -2.88 -9.88
N VAL A 152 9.79 -3.24 -10.05
CA VAL A 152 10.24 -3.98 -11.24
C VAL A 152 10.49 -5.43 -10.84
N VAL A 153 9.80 -6.35 -11.51
CA VAL A 153 9.96 -7.81 -11.34
C VAL A 153 10.66 -8.37 -12.56
N TYR A 154 11.66 -9.23 -12.36
CA TYR A 154 12.52 -9.77 -13.42
C TYR A 154 12.23 -11.24 -13.69
N ASN A 155 12.12 -11.63 -14.98
CA ASN A 155 11.95 -13.01 -15.43
C ASN A 155 10.75 -13.73 -14.76
N ASP A 156 9.67 -13.01 -14.49
CA ASP A 156 8.48 -13.47 -13.77
C ASP A 156 8.79 -14.09 -12.39
N ASN A 157 9.94 -13.74 -11.80
CA ASN A 157 10.37 -14.24 -10.51
C ASN A 157 10.05 -13.24 -9.40
N VAL A 158 8.97 -13.47 -8.68
CA VAL A 158 8.48 -12.62 -7.57
C VAL A 158 9.50 -12.40 -6.46
N ASN A 159 10.48 -13.31 -6.31
CA ASN A 159 11.57 -13.19 -5.35
C ASN A 159 12.71 -12.29 -5.87
N LYS A 160 12.57 -11.73 -7.05
CA LYS A 160 13.54 -10.84 -7.68
C LYS A 160 12.84 -9.57 -8.12
N ALA A 161 12.69 -8.65 -7.19
CA ALA A 161 12.06 -7.36 -7.42
C ALA A 161 12.99 -6.22 -7.01
N THR A 162 12.77 -5.05 -7.58
CA THR A 162 13.40 -3.79 -7.18
C THR A 162 12.31 -2.76 -6.94
N HIS A 163 12.34 -2.08 -5.79
CA HIS A 163 11.40 -1.01 -5.49
C HIS A 163 12.02 0.36 -5.79
N ILE A 164 11.29 1.20 -6.50
CA ILE A 164 11.71 2.55 -6.88
C ILE A 164 10.64 3.53 -6.43
N PHE A 165 11.00 4.40 -5.50
CA PHE A 165 10.14 5.45 -4.99
C PHE A 165 10.49 6.78 -5.63
N ALA A 166 9.78 7.12 -6.69
CA ALA A 166 9.93 8.35 -7.45
C ALA A 166 8.94 9.38 -6.89
N ASN A 167 9.39 10.21 -5.96
CA ASN A 167 8.52 11.15 -5.26
C ASN A 167 8.30 12.45 -6.05
N PRO A 168 7.24 13.22 -5.77
CA PRO A 168 7.19 14.62 -6.15
C PRO A 168 8.32 15.40 -5.47
N LEU A 169 8.73 16.50 -6.08
CA LEU A 169 9.74 17.38 -5.46
C LEU A 169 9.30 17.79 -4.05
N GLU A 170 10.20 17.72 -3.11
CA GLU A 170 9.93 18.12 -1.74
C GLU A 170 9.67 19.62 -1.65
N THR A 171 8.60 19.99 -0.98
CA THR A 171 8.24 21.36 -0.62
C THR A 171 8.23 21.49 0.91
N ASP A 172 8.22 22.71 1.41
CA ASP A 172 8.08 23.02 2.84
C ASP A 172 9.16 22.37 3.74
N ILE A 173 10.41 22.37 3.30
CA ILE A 173 11.53 21.98 4.13
C ILE A 173 11.60 22.95 5.32
N PRO A 174 11.51 22.44 6.56
CA PRO A 174 11.48 23.32 7.73
C PRO A 174 12.81 24.02 7.96
N ASP A 175 12.78 25.18 8.63
CA ASP A 175 13.98 25.87 9.04
C ASP A 175 14.72 25.03 10.12
N LYS A 176 15.95 24.65 9.83
CA LYS A 176 16.78 23.87 10.76
C LYS A 176 17.13 24.59 12.04
N ASP A 177 17.02 25.91 12.07
CA ASP A 177 17.35 26.76 13.22
C ASP A 177 16.08 27.04 14.08
N ASP A 178 14.89 26.55 13.68
CA ASP A 178 13.67 26.61 14.51
C ASP A 178 13.85 25.69 15.74
N PRO A 179 13.66 26.19 16.96
CA PRO A 179 13.84 25.41 18.19
C PRO A 179 12.84 24.24 18.32
N ASN A 180 11.73 24.25 17.56
CA ASN A 180 10.76 23.16 17.54
C ASN A 180 11.07 22.10 16.48
N VAL A 181 12.11 22.27 15.70
CA VAL A 181 12.51 21.34 14.63
C VAL A 181 13.73 20.53 15.05
N LEU A 182 13.56 19.22 15.13
CA LEU A 182 14.69 18.29 15.17
C LEU A 182 15.07 17.93 13.73
N PHE A 183 16.10 18.59 13.21
CA PHE A 183 16.56 18.43 11.84
C PHE A 183 17.68 17.40 11.77
N ILE A 184 17.44 16.27 11.10
CA ILE A 184 18.41 15.22 10.83
C ILE A 184 18.91 15.37 9.40
N GLY A 185 20.18 15.78 9.25
CA GLY A 185 20.82 15.93 7.95
C GLY A 185 21.24 14.59 7.32
N PRO A 186 21.71 14.60 6.04
CA PRO A 186 22.19 13.39 5.38
C PRO A 186 23.28 12.68 6.19
N GLY A 187 23.34 11.36 6.10
CA GLY A 187 24.29 10.50 6.83
C GLY A 187 23.58 9.40 7.61
N GLU A 188 24.38 8.58 8.29
CA GLU A 188 23.88 7.48 9.14
C GLU A 188 23.96 7.87 10.61
N TRP A 189 22.86 7.68 11.34
CA TRP A 189 22.67 8.16 12.70
C TRP A 189 22.06 7.05 13.54
N THR A 190 22.56 6.87 14.75
CA THR A 190 21.99 5.95 15.74
C THR A 190 21.66 6.69 17.03
N VAL A 191 20.38 6.62 17.43
CA VAL A 191 19.86 7.18 18.68
C VAL A 191 18.90 6.16 19.28
N ASP A 192 18.92 5.95 20.59
CA ASP A 192 18.10 4.91 21.21
C ASP A 192 16.60 5.16 21.01
N ALA A 193 16.12 6.36 21.31
CA ALA A 193 14.76 6.80 21.02
C ALA A 193 14.67 8.31 20.89
N ILE A 194 13.75 8.81 20.10
CA ILE A 194 13.40 10.22 19.98
C ILE A 194 11.96 10.39 20.48
N ALA A 195 11.79 11.12 21.56
CA ALA A 195 10.48 11.49 22.10
C ALA A 195 10.07 12.85 21.54
N LEU A 196 8.96 12.91 20.82
CA LEU A 196 8.39 14.15 20.31
C LEU A 196 7.29 14.65 21.23
N GLY A 197 7.42 15.90 21.68
CA GLY A 197 6.40 16.61 22.41
C GLY A 197 5.46 17.38 21.51
N SER A 198 4.52 18.12 22.12
CA SER A 198 3.59 18.97 21.36
C SER A 198 4.33 20.07 20.60
N ASP A 199 3.79 20.39 19.40
CA ASP A 199 4.29 21.41 18.50
C ASP A 199 5.71 21.14 17.95
N GLN A 200 6.19 19.90 18.00
CA GLN A 200 7.51 19.52 17.50
C GLN A 200 7.45 18.87 16.11
N THR A 201 8.47 19.15 15.33
CA THR A 201 8.71 18.56 14.01
C THR A 201 10.01 17.76 14.04
N LEU A 202 9.95 16.49 13.62
CA LEU A 202 11.12 15.73 13.19
C LEU A 202 11.22 15.81 11.67
N TYR A 203 12.35 16.31 11.18
CA TYR A 203 12.65 16.32 9.75
C TYR A 203 13.86 15.44 9.43
N LEU A 204 13.64 14.45 8.54
CA LEU A 204 14.71 13.59 8.04
C LEU A 204 15.02 13.96 6.59
N SER A 205 16.18 14.58 6.35
CA SER A 205 16.62 14.91 4.99
C SER A 205 16.76 13.68 4.10
N GLY A 206 16.58 13.85 2.81
CA GLY A 206 17.01 12.82 1.86
C GLY A 206 18.49 12.47 2.05
N GLY A 207 18.83 11.18 1.98
CA GLY A 207 20.16 10.64 2.30
C GLY A 207 20.43 10.44 3.79
N ALA A 208 19.49 10.75 4.69
CA ALA A 208 19.57 10.38 6.10
C ALA A 208 19.05 8.95 6.31
N VAL A 209 19.81 8.15 7.05
CA VAL A 209 19.38 6.86 7.59
C VAL A 209 19.49 6.94 9.11
N LEU A 210 18.39 6.68 9.79
CA LEU A 210 18.28 6.86 11.24
C LEU A 210 17.82 5.57 11.90
N HIS A 211 18.68 5.01 12.75
CA HIS A 211 18.39 3.85 13.60
C HIS A 211 17.84 4.32 14.94
N THR A 212 16.50 4.26 15.10
CA THR A 212 15.83 4.77 16.31
C THR A 212 14.39 4.27 16.41
N MET A 213 13.75 4.62 17.51
CA MET A 213 12.29 4.66 17.68
C MET A 213 11.84 6.11 17.78
N ILE A 214 10.79 6.49 17.08
CA ILE A 214 10.11 7.77 17.25
C ILE A 214 8.87 7.53 18.11
N VAL A 215 8.79 8.20 19.24
CA VAL A 215 7.68 8.07 20.18
C VAL A 215 7.02 9.41 20.40
N ALA A 216 5.69 9.48 20.27
CA ALA A 216 4.90 10.60 20.73
C ALA A 216 3.80 10.08 21.67
N ASP A 217 3.77 10.58 22.89
CA ASP A 217 2.78 10.17 23.89
C ASP A 217 2.10 11.42 24.47
N ARG A 218 0.75 11.44 24.40
CA ARG A 218 -0.08 12.56 24.87
C ARG A 218 0.35 13.94 24.34
N ALA A 219 0.78 13.98 23.10
CA ALA A 219 1.24 15.18 22.39
C ALA A 219 0.21 15.66 21.36
N ALA A 220 0.30 16.94 20.99
CA ALA A 220 -0.51 17.52 19.95
C ALA A 220 0.35 18.29 18.94
N ASN A 221 -0.11 18.37 17.67
CA ASN A 221 0.58 19.07 16.59
C ASN A 221 2.00 18.51 16.36
N VAL A 222 2.12 17.20 16.22
CA VAL A 222 3.40 16.53 15.96
C VAL A 222 3.56 16.32 14.44
N THR A 223 4.72 16.65 13.93
CA THR A 223 5.04 16.44 12.50
C THR A 223 6.29 15.57 12.36
N ILE A 224 6.22 14.54 11.50
CA ILE A 224 7.34 13.68 11.11
C ILE A 224 7.42 13.71 9.60
N ARG A 225 8.46 14.27 9.00
CA ARG A 225 8.50 14.44 7.55
C ARG A 225 9.89 14.41 6.96
N GLY A 226 9.96 14.37 5.64
CA GLY A 226 11.20 14.44 4.85
C GLY A 226 11.32 13.32 3.83
N ARG A 227 12.55 12.94 3.50
CA ARG A 227 12.87 11.88 2.53
C ARG A 227 13.86 10.85 3.09
N GLY A 228 14.15 10.90 4.38
CA GLY A 228 15.06 9.95 5.03
C GLY A 228 14.42 8.62 5.35
N ILE A 229 15.25 7.71 5.81
CA ILE A 229 14.91 6.32 6.14
C ILE A 229 14.99 6.12 7.65
N LEU A 230 13.94 5.59 8.27
CA LEU A 230 14.01 4.97 9.59
C LEU A 230 14.32 3.49 9.39
N ASP A 231 15.47 3.04 9.86
CA ASP A 231 15.98 1.70 9.60
C ASP A 231 16.15 0.89 10.89
N GLY A 232 15.47 -0.25 10.96
CA GLY A 232 15.52 -1.17 12.08
C GLY A 232 16.53 -2.32 11.93
N SER A 233 17.42 -2.30 10.92
CA SER A 233 18.34 -3.42 10.61
C SER A 233 19.31 -3.75 11.74
N GLU A 234 19.73 -2.76 12.54
CA GLU A 234 20.63 -2.95 13.68
C GLU A 234 19.98 -3.71 14.85
N TYR A 235 18.64 -3.79 14.90
CA TYR A 235 17.94 -4.42 15.99
C TYR A 235 17.65 -5.89 15.70
N PRO A 236 17.90 -6.81 16.67
CA PRO A 236 17.46 -8.19 16.51
C PRO A 236 15.93 -8.27 16.45
N ALA A 237 15.37 -9.30 15.79
CA ALA A 237 13.93 -9.52 15.78
C ALA A 237 13.38 -9.54 17.23
N HIS A 238 12.24 -8.89 17.46
CA HIS A 238 11.70 -8.63 18.80
C HIS A 238 11.42 -9.90 19.61
N ASN A 239 11.12 -11.01 18.91
CA ASN A 239 10.84 -12.33 19.50
C ASN A 239 12.11 -13.14 19.87
N GLN A 240 13.31 -12.61 19.65
CA GLN A 240 14.55 -13.26 20.05
C GLN A 240 14.84 -13.05 21.56
N PRO A 241 15.49 -14.01 22.22
CA PRO A 241 15.84 -13.87 23.63
C PRO A 241 16.65 -12.60 23.93
N GLY A 242 16.15 -11.77 24.85
CA GLY A 242 16.80 -10.51 25.23
C GLY A 242 16.53 -9.33 24.30
N SER A 243 15.71 -9.52 23.29
CA SER A 243 15.21 -8.45 22.44
C SER A 243 13.86 -7.91 22.94
N TYR A 244 13.48 -6.76 22.44
CA TYR A 244 12.16 -6.15 22.66
C TYR A 244 11.70 -5.41 21.40
N ALA A 245 10.41 -5.11 21.34
CA ALA A 245 9.82 -4.40 20.22
C ALA A 245 10.38 -2.96 20.14
N ARG A 246 10.87 -2.61 18.96
CA ARG A 246 11.29 -1.25 18.60
C ARG A 246 10.49 -0.81 17.39
N VAL A 247 9.37 -0.18 17.68
CA VAL A 247 8.46 0.34 16.65
C VAL A 247 9.06 1.61 16.05
N PRO A 248 9.35 1.69 14.77
CA PRO A 248 9.93 2.89 14.16
C PRO A 248 9.14 4.16 14.45
N ILE A 249 7.80 4.09 14.37
CA ILE A 249 6.90 5.20 14.74
C ILE A 249 5.80 4.67 15.66
N ASP A 250 5.78 5.13 16.91
CA ASP A 250 4.80 4.76 17.93
C ASP A 250 4.11 6.01 18.49
N ILE A 251 2.86 6.20 18.11
CA ILE A 251 2.03 7.37 18.45
C ILE A 251 0.93 6.92 19.41
N ASN A 252 0.90 7.48 20.60
CA ASN A 252 -0.07 7.11 21.63
C ASN A 252 -0.79 8.32 22.22
N SER A 253 -2.13 8.27 22.25
CA SER A 253 -2.97 9.31 22.87
C SER A 253 -2.69 10.72 22.33
N CYS A 254 -2.34 10.83 21.06
CA CYS A 254 -1.96 12.09 20.41
C CYS A 254 -3.12 12.68 19.60
N LYS A 255 -2.99 13.96 19.27
CA LYS A 255 -3.94 14.68 18.45
C LYS A 255 -3.24 15.55 17.42
N ASN A 256 -3.77 15.56 16.18
CA ASN A 256 -3.23 16.36 15.10
C ASN A 256 -1.76 15.98 14.80
N VAL A 257 -1.56 14.78 14.27
CA VAL A 257 -0.26 14.24 13.88
C VAL A 257 -0.16 14.19 12.37
N THR A 258 0.95 14.63 11.82
CA THR A 258 1.24 14.54 10.38
C THR A 258 2.50 13.73 10.16
N ALA A 259 2.45 12.76 9.22
CA ALA A 259 3.64 12.06 8.72
C ALA A 259 3.70 12.12 7.19
N GLU A 260 4.86 12.50 6.62
CA GLU A 260 4.95 12.69 5.18
C GLU A 260 6.33 12.32 4.62
N GLY A 261 6.35 11.49 3.57
CA GLY A 261 7.47 11.32 2.66
C GLY A 261 8.56 10.35 3.08
N ILE A 262 8.61 9.95 4.34
CA ILE A 262 9.65 9.09 4.92
C ILE A 262 9.51 7.62 4.52
N ILE A 263 10.60 6.88 4.69
CA ILE A 263 10.67 5.43 4.44
C ILE A 263 10.93 4.71 5.77
N LEU A 264 10.14 3.68 6.08
CA LEU A 264 10.34 2.77 7.19
C LEU A 264 10.86 1.44 6.63
N ALA A 265 12.06 1.04 7.03
CA ALA A 265 12.69 -0.17 6.53
C ALA A 265 13.19 -1.07 7.68
N ASN A 266 13.16 -2.39 7.43
CA ASN A 266 13.85 -3.36 8.28
C ASN A 266 13.41 -3.39 9.75
N SER A 267 12.19 -2.97 10.07
CA SER A 267 11.67 -2.94 11.43
C SER A 267 11.81 -4.30 12.12
N ASN A 268 11.98 -4.31 13.45
CA ASN A 268 12.06 -5.56 14.20
C ASN A 268 10.71 -6.05 14.73
N CYS A 269 9.65 -5.27 14.52
CA CYS A 269 8.24 -5.54 14.82
C CYS A 269 7.36 -4.59 13.99
N TRP A 270 6.19 -4.18 14.44
CA TRP A 270 5.30 -3.19 13.79
C TRP A 270 6.06 -1.99 13.24
N ASN A 271 5.54 -1.38 12.20
CA ASN A 271 6.21 -0.25 11.54
C ASN A 271 5.64 1.10 11.96
N PHE A 272 4.39 1.38 11.62
CA PHE A 272 3.70 2.63 11.96
C PHE A 272 2.51 2.30 12.85
N ASN A 273 2.67 2.49 14.16
CA ASN A 273 1.68 2.16 15.15
C ASN A 273 1.03 3.42 15.74
N VAL A 274 -0.30 3.46 15.74
CA VAL A 274 -1.08 4.56 16.31
C VAL A 274 -2.12 3.99 17.27
N LEU A 275 -2.07 4.42 18.51
CA LEU A 275 -2.98 3.97 19.55
C LEU A 275 -3.73 5.18 20.16
N SER A 276 -5.05 5.05 20.35
CA SER A 276 -5.89 6.00 21.08
C SER A 276 -5.72 7.47 20.65
N SER A 277 -5.50 7.70 19.36
CA SER A 277 -5.17 9.01 18.81
C SER A 277 -6.22 9.49 17.82
N GLU A 278 -6.26 10.80 17.58
CA GLU A 278 -7.21 11.42 16.67
C GLU A 278 -6.56 12.45 15.74
N LYS A 279 -7.11 12.60 14.54
CA LYS A 279 -6.61 13.51 13.50
C LYS A 279 -5.17 13.22 13.12
N VAL A 280 -4.95 12.07 12.52
CA VAL A 280 -3.65 11.65 12.02
C VAL A 280 -3.68 11.62 10.49
N ASP A 281 -2.82 12.39 9.85
CA ASP A 281 -2.67 12.48 8.40
C ASP A 281 -1.32 11.89 7.98
N ILE A 282 -1.35 10.82 7.19
CA ILE A 282 -0.16 10.12 6.70
C ILE A 282 -0.18 10.14 5.19
N SER A 283 0.90 10.63 4.58
CA SER A 283 1.00 10.68 3.12
C SER A 283 2.39 10.35 2.60
N ASN A 284 2.44 9.66 1.45
CA ASN A 284 3.69 9.36 0.77
C ASN A 284 4.71 8.62 1.65
N VAL A 285 4.24 7.83 2.63
CA VAL A 285 5.07 7.00 3.51
C VAL A 285 5.25 5.62 2.88
N LYS A 286 6.47 5.08 2.93
CA LYS A 286 6.79 3.76 2.40
C LYS A 286 7.26 2.85 3.52
N ILE A 287 6.73 1.62 3.53
CA ILE A 287 7.09 0.59 4.50
C ILE A 287 7.60 -0.64 3.75
N ILE A 288 8.78 -1.14 4.15
CA ILE A 288 9.28 -2.44 3.71
C ILE A 288 9.76 -3.22 4.94
N SER A 289 9.10 -4.32 5.23
CA SER A 289 9.32 -5.12 6.44
C SER A 289 9.24 -6.63 6.15
N GLY A 290 10.29 -7.36 6.48
CA GLY A 290 10.40 -8.81 6.26
C GLY A 290 10.40 -9.66 7.53
N ARG A 291 10.09 -9.10 8.71
CA ARG A 291 10.13 -9.80 9.99
C ARG A 291 8.74 -10.08 10.54
N GLN A 292 8.67 -11.07 11.46
CA GLN A 292 7.45 -11.39 12.21
C GLN A 292 6.92 -10.17 12.97
N ASN A 293 5.59 -10.04 13.04
CA ASN A 293 4.89 -8.88 13.58
C ASN A 293 5.37 -7.57 12.96
N GLY A 294 5.77 -7.61 11.69
CA GLY A 294 6.15 -6.45 10.91
C GLY A 294 4.96 -5.83 10.21
N ASP A 295 3.84 -5.65 10.94
CA ASP A 295 2.62 -5.03 10.43
C ASP A 295 2.95 -3.63 9.87
N GLY A 296 2.24 -3.23 8.82
CA GLY A 296 2.46 -1.97 8.13
C GLY A 296 1.91 -0.76 8.88
N PHE A 297 0.72 -0.30 8.47
CA PHE A 297 0.01 0.78 9.12
C PHE A 297 -1.04 0.20 10.06
N THR A 298 -0.85 0.39 11.37
CA THR A 298 -1.72 -0.19 12.41
C THR A 298 -2.38 0.91 13.24
N PHE A 299 -3.70 0.95 13.24
CA PHE A 299 -4.51 1.91 14.00
C PHE A 299 -5.37 1.18 15.02
N GLN A 300 -5.24 1.58 16.28
CA GLN A 300 -5.85 0.90 17.41
C GLN A 300 -6.62 1.91 18.27
N SER A 301 -7.95 1.79 18.31
CA SER A 301 -8.81 2.72 19.06
C SER A 301 -8.61 4.18 18.63
N CYS A 302 -8.56 4.41 17.34
CA CYS A 302 -8.26 5.70 16.73
C CYS A 302 -9.49 6.31 16.05
N GLN A 303 -9.44 7.62 15.81
CA GLN A 303 -10.49 8.35 15.12
C GLN A 303 -9.91 9.41 14.18
N ASP A 304 -10.59 9.64 13.04
CA ASP A 304 -10.24 10.67 12.06
C ASP A 304 -8.80 10.49 11.53
N ILE A 305 -8.57 9.36 10.86
CA ILE A 305 -7.29 8.96 10.31
C ILE A 305 -7.36 8.98 8.78
N GLN A 306 -6.36 9.57 8.16
CA GLN A 306 -6.17 9.57 6.71
C GLN A 306 -4.79 8.99 6.37
N VAL A 307 -4.76 7.95 5.53
CA VAL A 307 -3.52 7.42 4.96
C VAL A 307 -3.64 7.44 3.44
N ARG A 308 -2.72 8.10 2.76
CA ARG A 308 -2.79 8.22 1.30
C ARG A 308 -1.44 8.16 0.60
N ASP A 309 -1.47 7.88 -0.70
CA ASP A 309 -0.31 7.94 -1.61
C ASP A 309 0.89 7.12 -1.13
N SER A 310 0.65 6.02 -0.43
CA SER A 310 1.63 5.29 0.35
C SER A 310 1.89 3.88 -0.19
N PHE A 311 2.94 3.24 0.34
CA PHE A 311 3.35 1.90 -0.06
C PHE A 311 3.59 1.04 1.18
N ALA A 312 3.15 -0.21 1.16
CA ALA A 312 3.44 -1.19 2.19
C ALA A 312 3.84 -2.53 1.57
N ARG A 313 5.09 -2.95 1.76
CA ARG A 313 5.50 -4.34 1.59
C ARG A 313 5.80 -4.92 2.95
N THR A 314 4.99 -5.87 3.37
CA THR A 314 5.04 -6.47 4.71
C THR A 314 5.05 -7.98 4.64
N TRP A 315 5.65 -8.62 5.65
CA TRP A 315 5.49 -10.06 5.85
C TRP A 315 4.27 -10.36 6.71
N ASP A 316 3.93 -9.48 7.65
CA ASP A 316 2.70 -9.49 8.44
C ASP A 316 1.64 -8.58 7.79
N ASP A 317 0.57 -8.24 8.48
CA ASP A 317 -0.57 -7.47 7.95
C ASP A 317 -0.15 -6.09 7.41
N SER A 318 -0.75 -5.64 6.31
CA SER A 318 -0.31 -4.39 5.68
C SER A 318 -1.10 -3.16 6.16
N LEU A 319 -2.44 -3.17 6.10
CA LEU A 319 -3.32 -2.11 6.61
C LEU A 319 -4.22 -2.71 7.69
N VAL A 320 -4.14 -2.20 8.92
CA VAL A 320 -4.68 -2.91 10.10
C VAL A 320 -5.50 -1.99 10.99
N LEU A 321 -6.71 -2.43 11.35
CA LEU A 321 -7.58 -1.77 12.32
C LEU A 321 -7.91 -2.70 13.49
N LYS A 322 -7.74 -2.20 14.71
CA LYS A 322 -7.95 -2.94 15.96
C LYS A 322 -8.64 -2.07 17.01
N ASN A 323 -9.22 -2.69 18.05
CA ASN A 323 -9.68 -2.01 19.25
C ASN A 323 -8.89 -2.49 20.47
N TYR A 324 -8.15 -1.57 21.08
CA TYR A 324 -7.38 -1.84 22.28
C TYR A 324 -7.97 -1.20 23.54
N SER A 325 -8.27 0.08 23.49
CA SER A 325 -8.77 0.83 24.68
C SER A 325 -9.99 1.70 24.37
N GLY A 326 -10.68 1.42 23.28
CA GLY A 326 -11.84 2.16 22.79
C GLY A 326 -12.22 1.72 21.40
N SER A 327 -13.16 2.41 20.78
CA SER A 327 -13.61 2.16 19.41
C SER A 327 -12.66 2.79 18.39
N THR A 328 -12.65 2.22 17.18
CA THR A 328 -11.94 2.74 16.00
C THR A 328 -12.94 3.20 14.96
N ARG A 329 -12.83 4.44 14.46
CA ARG A 329 -13.81 4.98 13.50
C ARG A 329 -13.24 6.13 12.67
N ASP A 330 -13.96 6.46 11.58
CA ASP A 330 -13.62 7.56 10.67
C ASP A 330 -12.20 7.39 10.08
N ILE A 331 -11.93 6.24 9.45
CA ILE A 331 -10.62 5.89 8.91
C ILE A 331 -10.68 5.82 7.38
N THR A 332 -9.76 6.47 6.70
CA THR A 332 -9.62 6.38 5.24
C THR A 332 -8.22 5.95 4.83
N PHE A 333 -8.16 4.92 4.00
CA PHE A 333 -6.97 4.53 3.25
C PHE A 333 -7.23 4.79 1.77
N SER A 334 -6.39 5.58 1.11
CA SER A 334 -6.59 5.92 -0.30
C SER A 334 -5.30 5.94 -1.12
N ASN A 335 -5.37 5.46 -2.35
CA ASN A 335 -4.23 5.41 -3.28
C ASN A 335 -2.98 4.76 -2.66
N ILE A 336 -3.12 3.51 -2.18
CA ILE A 336 -2.04 2.76 -1.53
C ILE A 336 -1.69 1.52 -2.36
N GLN A 337 -0.41 1.26 -2.50
CA GLN A 337 0.09 0.02 -3.07
C GLN A 337 0.52 -0.93 -1.96
N ILE A 338 0.10 -2.18 -2.07
CA ILE A 338 0.37 -3.23 -1.09
C ILE A 338 1.09 -4.40 -1.76
N TRP A 339 2.06 -4.95 -1.06
CA TRP A 339 2.68 -6.24 -1.34
C TRP A 339 2.75 -7.02 -0.03
N THR A 340 1.90 -8.02 0.13
CA THR A 340 1.86 -8.82 1.36
C THR A 340 2.53 -10.17 1.12
N ASP A 341 3.67 -10.39 1.76
CA ASP A 341 4.44 -11.63 1.60
C ASP A 341 3.82 -12.81 2.36
N LEU A 342 3.10 -12.59 3.47
CA LEU A 342 2.47 -13.66 4.23
C LEU A 342 1.05 -13.35 4.71
N ALA A 343 0.86 -12.32 5.55
CA ALA A 343 -0.40 -12.11 6.25
C ALA A 343 -1.45 -11.34 5.42
N GLN A 344 -2.34 -10.60 6.03
CA GLN A 344 -3.49 -9.98 5.36
C GLN A 344 -3.12 -8.64 4.72
N SER A 345 -3.70 -8.34 3.55
CA SER A 345 -3.46 -7.04 2.90
C SER A 345 -4.26 -5.93 3.58
N MET A 346 -5.54 -6.15 3.86
CA MET A 346 -6.43 -5.21 4.56
C MET A 346 -7.15 -5.98 5.67
N GLU A 347 -6.76 -5.75 6.93
CA GLU A 347 -7.26 -6.50 8.09
C GLU A 347 -8.02 -5.60 9.05
N ILE A 348 -9.23 -6.02 9.43
CA ILE A 348 -9.97 -5.53 10.58
C ILE A 348 -10.01 -6.65 11.62
N GLY A 349 -9.18 -6.54 12.63
CA GLY A 349 -8.98 -7.58 13.64
C GLY A 349 -7.49 -7.85 13.89
N TYR A 350 -7.09 -8.96 14.48
CA TYR A 350 -7.93 -9.92 15.21
C TYR A 350 -8.45 -9.35 16.53
N GLU A 351 -7.70 -8.43 17.17
CA GLU A 351 -8.04 -7.85 18.46
C GLU A 351 -9.12 -6.78 18.30
N THR A 352 -10.38 -7.16 18.45
CA THR A 352 -11.52 -6.27 18.27
C THR A 352 -12.09 -5.72 19.57
N ASN A 353 -11.65 -6.25 20.74
CA ASN A 353 -11.89 -5.67 22.07
C ASN A 353 -10.81 -6.06 23.09
N LYS A 354 -9.56 -5.73 22.83
CA LYS A 354 -8.42 -6.10 23.69
C LYS A 354 -8.51 -5.53 25.11
N GLY A 355 -9.03 -4.32 25.24
CA GLY A 355 -9.10 -3.58 26.49
C GLY A 355 -10.41 -3.75 27.27
N LEU A 356 -11.31 -4.66 26.86
CA LEU A 356 -12.61 -4.89 27.50
C LEU A 356 -13.45 -3.60 27.57
N THR A 357 -13.47 -2.85 26.48
CA THR A 357 -14.30 -1.66 26.33
C THR A 357 -15.77 -2.05 26.31
N LEU A 358 -16.62 -1.26 26.96
CA LEU A 358 -18.07 -1.42 26.86
C LEU A 358 -18.53 -0.92 25.48
N ASP A 359 -19.33 -1.74 24.78
CA ASP A 359 -19.88 -1.43 23.46
C ASP A 359 -18.79 -1.06 22.42
N PRO A 360 -17.81 -1.94 22.17
CA PRO A 360 -16.70 -1.67 21.26
C PRO A 360 -17.18 -1.65 19.81
N GLN A 361 -16.74 -0.64 19.04
CA GLN A 361 -17.14 -0.50 17.64
C GLN A 361 -15.92 -0.30 16.74
N ILE A 362 -15.98 -0.84 15.51
CA ILE A 362 -15.09 -0.47 14.40
C ILE A 362 -16.01 -0.04 13.26
N SER A 363 -15.99 1.24 12.90
CA SER A 363 -16.97 1.79 11.95
C SER A 363 -16.43 2.92 11.07
N ASP A 364 -17.20 3.25 10.04
CA ASP A 364 -16.95 4.38 9.16
C ASP A 364 -15.56 4.31 8.53
N VAL A 365 -15.26 3.16 7.89
CA VAL A 365 -13.96 2.90 7.29
C VAL A 365 -14.07 2.85 5.78
N LEU A 366 -13.15 3.53 5.11
CA LEU A 366 -13.02 3.52 3.65
C LEU A 366 -11.63 3.05 3.23
N PHE A 367 -11.59 1.97 2.46
CA PHE A 367 -10.43 1.58 1.65
C PHE A 367 -10.73 1.92 0.19
N GLU A 368 -10.00 2.86 -0.40
CA GLU A 368 -10.29 3.36 -1.74
C GLU A 368 -9.03 3.42 -2.61
N ASP A 369 -9.15 3.02 -3.88
CA ASP A 369 -8.05 3.04 -4.84
C ASP A 369 -6.81 2.26 -4.35
N ILE A 370 -7.03 1.06 -3.81
CA ILE A 370 -5.94 0.20 -3.30
C ILE A 370 -5.48 -0.75 -4.40
N THR A 371 -4.18 -0.79 -4.66
CA THR A 371 -3.58 -1.76 -5.57
C THR A 371 -2.73 -2.78 -4.80
N VAL A 372 -3.19 -4.01 -4.75
CA VAL A 372 -2.44 -5.14 -4.18
C VAL A 372 -1.59 -5.75 -5.30
N LEU A 373 -0.30 -5.45 -5.32
CA LEU A 373 0.64 -5.93 -6.34
C LEU A 373 0.81 -7.45 -6.26
N TYR A 374 0.97 -7.96 -5.05
CA TYR A 374 1.03 -9.39 -4.73
C TYR A 374 0.41 -9.66 -3.36
N ASN A 375 -0.34 -10.76 -3.28
CA ASN A 375 -0.78 -11.37 -2.03
C ASN A 375 -0.52 -12.88 -2.11
N PHE A 376 0.22 -13.44 -1.15
CA PHE A 376 0.72 -14.82 -1.29
C PHE A 376 -0.01 -15.85 -0.46
N HIS A 377 -0.57 -15.50 0.69
CA HIS A 377 -0.99 -16.51 1.65
C HIS A 377 -2.37 -16.25 2.26
N LYS A 378 -2.56 -15.17 3.00
CA LYS A 378 -3.78 -14.82 3.75
C LYS A 378 -4.75 -13.98 2.91
N PRO A 379 -5.98 -13.72 3.39
CA PRO A 379 -6.96 -12.92 2.67
C PRO A 379 -6.48 -11.54 2.24
N VAL A 380 -7.00 -11.08 1.11
CA VAL A 380 -6.80 -9.71 0.64
C VAL A 380 -7.70 -8.75 1.41
N ILE A 381 -8.99 -9.10 1.55
CA ILE A 381 -9.97 -8.36 2.36
C ILE A 381 -10.36 -9.27 3.51
N SER A 382 -10.16 -8.77 4.73
CA SER A 382 -10.31 -9.58 5.92
C SER A 382 -10.98 -8.81 7.06
N ILE A 383 -12.00 -9.41 7.65
CA ILE A 383 -12.63 -8.97 8.91
C ILE A 383 -12.68 -10.16 9.85
N HIS A 384 -11.70 -10.25 10.76
CA HIS A 384 -11.67 -11.23 11.84
C HIS A 384 -12.15 -10.59 13.13
N ASN A 385 -13.46 -10.55 13.34
CA ASN A 385 -14.03 -10.07 14.59
C ASN A 385 -13.91 -11.16 15.65
N SER A 386 -12.76 -11.19 16.33
CA SER A 386 -12.41 -12.26 17.25
C SER A 386 -12.84 -12.02 18.70
N ASP A 387 -13.43 -10.88 19.00
CA ASP A 387 -14.03 -10.52 20.28
C ASP A 387 -15.52 -10.13 20.08
N ASP A 388 -16.05 -9.24 20.89
CA ASP A 388 -17.46 -8.86 20.94
C ASP A 388 -17.77 -7.51 20.25
N ALA A 389 -16.90 -6.99 19.38
CA ALA A 389 -17.13 -5.70 18.74
C ALA A 389 -18.29 -5.72 17.71
N TYR A 390 -18.93 -4.58 17.56
CA TYR A 390 -19.79 -4.29 16.42
C TYR A 390 -18.94 -3.65 15.30
N VAL A 391 -18.73 -4.39 14.22
CA VAL A 391 -17.99 -3.92 13.03
C VAL A 391 -19.00 -3.55 11.95
N HIS A 392 -19.04 -2.27 11.54
CA HIS A 392 -20.07 -1.82 10.62
C HIS A 392 -19.66 -0.59 9.78
N ASP A 393 -20.44 -0.33 8.73
CA ASP A 393 -20.22 0.81 7.82
C ASP A 393 -18.80 0.83 7.21
N ILE A 394 -18.39 -0.32 6.66
CA ILE A 394 -17.07 -0.49 6.03
C ILE A 394 -17.23 -0.52 4.51
N THR A 395 -16.45 0.28 3.82
CA THR A 395 -16.45 0.32 2.35
C THR A 395 -15.07 0.01 1.80
N TYR A 396 -15.03 -0.95 0.87
CA TYR A 396 -13.88 -1.21 0.00
C TYR A 396 -14.27 -0.78 -1.41
N ARG A 397 -13.59 0.22 -1.98
CA ARG A 397 -13.91 0.79 -3.27
C ARG A 397 -12.71 0.77 -4.21
N ASN A 398 -12.91 0.31 -5.45
CA ASN A 398 -11.87 0.29 -6.47
C ASN A 398 -10.58 -0.41 -6.00
N ILE A 399 -10.72 -1.68 -5.59
CA ILE A 399 -9.61 -2.53 -5.15
C ILE A 399 -9.12 -3.36 -6.34
N VAL A 400 -7.84 -3.22 -6.70
CA VAL A 400 -7.21 -4.00 -7.76
C VAL A 400 -6.20 -4.95 -7.16
N VAL A 401 -6.36 -6.24 -7.39
CA VAL A 401 -5.39 -7.27 -7.01
C VAL A 401 -4.70 -7.75 -8.28
N GLU A 402 -3.45 -7.37 -8.45
CA GLU A 402 -2.71 -7.74 -9.65
C GLU A 402 -2.35 -9.23 -9.65
N ASN A 403 -1.93 -9.75 -8.50
CA ASN A 403 -1.54 -11.15 -8.37
C ASN A 403 -2.03 -11.75 -7.03
N ALA A 404 -3.14 -12.46 -7.08
CA ALA A 404 -3.71 -13.18 -5.94
C ALA A 404 -3.20 -14.62 -5.91
N PHE A 405 -2.07 -14.86 -5.28
CA PHE A 405 -1.47 -16.20 -5.18
C PHE A 405 -2.22 -17.10 -4.20
N MET A 406 -2.62 -16.59 -3.05
CA MET A 406 -3.54 -17.22 -2.10
C MET A 406 -3.20 -18.70 -1.81
N GLN A 407 -1.93 -19.00 -1.56
CA GLN A 407 -1.51 -20.41 -1.45
C GLN A 407 -1.73 -21.03 -0.09
N GLY A 408 -1.82 -20.25 0.98
CA GLY A 408 -2.15 -20.66 2.35
C GLY A 408 -1.30 -21.80 2.94
N ASP A 409 -1.39 -21.97 4.25
CA ASP A 409 -0.80 -23.12 4.96
C ASP A 409 -1.69 -24.35 4.84
N ASN A 410 -1.14 -25.48 4.39
CA ASN A 410 -1.82 -26.77 4.39
C ASN A 410 -3.24 -26.76 3.79
N GLY A 411 -3.54 -25.79 2.93
CA GLY A 411 -4.83 -25.62 2.33
C GLY A 411 -5.81 -24.73 3.10
N ASN A 412 -5.40 -24.15 4.22
CA ASN A 412 -6.19 -23.20 5.00
C ASN A 412 -5.78 -21.76 4.71
N ASN A 413 -6.68 -20.80 5.02
CA ASN A 413 -6.45 -19.35 4.87
C ASN A 413 -6.02 -18.95 3.45
N LYS A 414 -6.79 -19.39 2.46
CA LYS A 414 -6.56 -19.09 1.03
C LYS A 414 -7.61 -18.15 0.45
N GLU A 415 -8.41 -17.57 1.31
CA GLU A 415 -9.58 -16.83 0.92
C GLU A 415 -9.19 -15.49 0.30
N LEU A 416 -9.87 -15.10 -0.76
CA LEU A 416 -9.77 -13.75 -1.33
C LEU A 416 -10.43 -12.73 -0.39
N ILE A 417 -11.62 -13.09 0.09
CA ILE A 417 -12.40 -12.32 1.05
C ILE A 417 -12.72 -13.24 2.22
N GLU A 418 -12.43 -12.81 3.44
CA GLU A 418 -12.81 -13.53 4.65
C GLU A 418 -13.47 -12.60 5.65
N MET A 419 -14.67 -12.98 6.13
CA MET A 419 -15.37 -12.28 7.21
C MET A 419 -15.85 -13.30 8.21
N THR A 420 -15.35 -13.24 9.44
CA THR A 420 -15.65 -14.26 10.45
C THR A 420 -15.92 -13.66 11.83
N LEU A 421 -16.81 -14.31 12.56
CA LEU A 421 -17.03 -14.13 14.00
C LEU A 421 -16.46 -15.36 14.68
N GLN A 422 -15.19 -15.32 15.05
CA GLN A 422 -14.51 -16.50 15.60
C GLN A 422 -13.39 -16.10 16.55
N ASN A 423 -13.40 -16.69 17.75
CA ASN A 423 -12.27 -16.50 18.66
C ASN A 423 -10.94 -17.00 18.06
N SER A 424 -9.90 -16.33 18.40
CA SER A 424 -8.52 -16.63 17.99
C SER A 424 -7.58 -16.71 19.19
N GLY A 425 -6.29 -16.95 18.95
CA GLY A 425 -5.27 -16.89 19.98
C GLY A 425 -5.06 -15.49 20.58
N TRP A 426 -5.59 -14.46 19.93
CA TRP A 426 -5.47 -13.05 20.36
C TRP A 426 -6.74 -12.50 21.02
N SER A 427 -7.85 -13.26 21.02
CA SER A 427 -9.11 -12.84 21.65
C SER A 427 -8.93 -12.59 23.14
N THR A 428 -9.61 -11.57 23.62
CA THR A 428 -9.73 -11.25 25.04
C THR A 428 -11.12 -11.63 25.55
N VAL A 429 -12.17 -11.38 24.76
CA VAL A 429 -13.55 -11.82 25.01
C VAL A 429 -13.74 -13.16 24.32
N THR A 430 -14.04 -14.20 25.08
CA THR A 430 -14.15 -15.58 24.54
C THR A 430 -15.54 -16.19 24.71
N ASP A 431 -16.38 -15.60 25.51
CA ASP A 431 -17.73 -16.13 25.84
C ASP A 431 -18.84 -15.42 25.05
N GLU A 432 -18.50 -14.31 24.39
CA GLU A 432 -19.42 -13.48 23.60
C GLU A 432 -18.81 -13.20 22.24
N PHE A 433 -19.66 -13.02 21.24
CA PHE A 433 -19.24 -12.62 19.89
C PHE A 433 -19.90 -11.31 19.52
N GLY A 434 -19.24 -10.51 18.72
CA GLY A 434 -19.81 -9.32 18.13
C GLY A 434 -20.69 -9.60 16.91
N SER A 435 -20.77 -8.62 16.04
CA SER A 435 -21.48 -8.73 14.75
C SER A 435 -20.73 -7.94 13.67
N ILE A 436 -21.05 -8.23 12.42
CA ILE A 436 -20.57 -7.51 11.24
C ILE A 436 -21.79 -7.07 10.45
N ASP A 437 -21.89 -5.77 10.11
CA ASP A 437 -23.06 -5.23 9.42
C ASP A 437 -22.69 -4.11 8.43
N ASN A 438 -23.49 -3.99 7.35
CA ASN A 438 -23.34 -2.92 6.36
C ASN A 438 -21.93 -2.79 5.78
N ILE A 439 -21.49 -3.85 5.10
CA ILE A 439 -20.21 -3.91 4.40
C ILE A 439 -20.43 -3.79 2.90
N LEU A 440 -19.74 -2.85 2.26
CA LEU A 440 -19.78 -2.67 0.82
C LEU A 440 -18.42 -2.95 0.19
N ILE A 441 -18.36 -3.89 -0.74
CA ILE A 441 -17.22 -4.06 -1.65
C ILE A 441 -17.68 -3.67 -3.05
N ASP A 442 -17.21 -2.51 -3.54
CA ASP A 442 -17.60 -1.93 -4.83
C ASP A 442 -16.40 -1.76 -5.76
N GLY A 443 -16.27 -2.66 -6.71
CA GLY A 443 -15.16 -2.64 -7.66
C GLY A 443 -13.93 -3.39 -7.16
N LEU A 444 -14.07 -4.69 -6.92
CA LEU A 444 -12.92 -5.59 -6.71
C LEU A 444 -12.53 -6.24 -8.04
N THR A 445 -11.30 -6.02 -8.49
CA THR A 445 -10.77 -6.63 -9.70
C THR A 445 -9.54 -7.47 -9.39
N VAL A 446 -9.57 -8.76 -9.71
CA VAL A 446 -8.41 -9.67 -9.64
C VAL A 446 -7.91 -9.94 -11.05
N LEU A 447 -6.68 -9.52 -11.34
CA LEU A 447 -6.11 -9.62 -12.69
C LEU A 447 -5.49 -10.99 -12.96
N ASN A 448 -4.79 -11.56 -11.98
CA ASN A 448 -4.07 -12.82 -12.16
C ASN A 448 -4.13 -13.70 -10.90
N THR A 449 -4.19 -15.02 -11.11
CA THR A 449 -4.03 -16.08 -10.11
C THR A 449 -3.12 -17.17 -10.66
N PRO A 450 -2.32 -17.88 -9.83
CA PRO A 450 -1.29 -18.82 -10.32
C PRO A 450 -1.84 -19.97 -11.17
N ASP A 451 -3.07 -20.40 -10.91
CA ASP A 451 -3.70 -21.54 -11.56
C ASP A 451 -4.86 -21.15 -12.50
N GLY A 452 -5.08 -19.85 -12.70
CA GLY A 452 -6.15 -19.32 -13.53
C GLY A 452 -7.56 -19.59 -12.99
N LYS A 453 -7.70 -19.81 -11.66
CA LYS A 453 -8.99 -20.05 -11.01
C LYS A 453 -9.37 -18.90 -10.10
N VAL A 454 -10.67 -18.77 -9.87
CA VAL A 454 -11.24 -17.88 -8.86
C VAL A 454 -10.85 -18.40 -7.47
N PRO A 455 -10.18 -17.60 -6.61
CA PRO A 455 -9.90 -17.99 -5.24
C PRO A 455 -11.19 -18.18 -4.42
N GLU A 456 -11.12 -18.95 -3.35
CA GLU A 456 -12.22 -19.11 -2.43
C GLU A 456 -12.48 -17.82 -1.64
N SER A 457 -13.70 -17.68 -1.10
CA SER A 457 -14.08 -16.63 -0.14
C SER A 457 -14.88 -17.25 0.99
N HIS A 458 -14.79 -16.73 2.21
CA HIS A 458 -15.39 -17.33 3.38
C HIS A 458 -16.15 -16.32 4.25
N PHE A 459 -17.40 -16.64 4.62
CA PHE A 459 -18.25 -15.82 5.46
C PHE A 459 -18.89 -16.70 6.53
N ALA A 460 -18.59 -16.44 7.81
CA ALA A 460 -19.05 -17.28 8.92
C ALA A 460 -19.48 -16.48 10.14
N GLY A 461 -20.78 -16.30 10.31
CA GLY A 461 -21.39 -15.83 11.56
C GLY A 461 -21.47 -16.96 12.60
N GLN A 462 -21.85 -16.65 13.85
CA GLN A 462 -21.85 -17.61 14.96
C GLN A 462 -23.24 -18.04 15.42
N GLY A 463 -24.28 -17.22 15.23
CA GLY A 463 -25.61 -17.52 15.70
C GLY A 463 -26.63 -16.44 15.34
N SER A 464 -27.87 -16.61 15.76
CA SER A 464 -28.94 -15.66 15.45
C SER A 464 -28.75 -14.26 16.01
N GLU A 465 -27.97 -14.11 17.07
CA GLU A 465 -27.65 -12.82 17.70
C GLU A 465 -26.29 -12.27 17.23
N ASN A 466 -25.45 -13.11 16.63
CA ASN A 466 -24.08 -12.80 16.20
C ASN A 466 -23.94 -13.12 14.71
N GLN A 467 -24.42 -12.19 13.89
CA GLN A 467 -24.56 -12.37 12.45
C GLN A 467 -23.60 -11.49 11.66
N ILE A 468 -23.42 -11.88 10.40
CA ILE A 468 -22.86 -11.05 9.35
C ILE A 468 -23.99 -10.65 8.43
N THR A 469 -24.40 -9.38 8.43
CA THR A 469 -25.58 -8.89 7.71
C THR A 469 -25.27 -7.76 6.77
N ASN A 470 -26.14 -7.56 5.77
CA ASN A 470 -26.05 -6.44 4.83
C ASN A 470 -24.67 -6.31 4.14
N VAL A 471 -24.07 -7.43 3.74
CA VAL A 471 -22.83 -7.42 2.95
C VAL A 471 -23.21 -7.36 1.48
N THR A 472 -22.78 -6.31 0.79
CA THR A 472 -23.01 -6.12 -0.64
C THR A 472 -21.70 -6.18 -1.41
N LEU A 473 -21.65 -7.08 -2.39
CA LEU A 473 -20.54 -7.22 -3.33
C LEU A 473 -21.02 -6.73 -4.70
N ARG A 474 -20.42 -5.64 -5.20
CA ARG A 474 -20.85 -4.99 -6.42
C ARG A 474 -19.65 -4.77 -7.36
N ASN A 475 -19.86 -4.90 -8.68
CA ASN A 475 -18.81 -4.68 -9.67
C ASN A 475 -17.56 -5.57 -9.45
N ILE A 476 -17.77 -6.86 -9.14
CA ILE A 476 -16.66 -7.80 -8.90
C ILE A 476 -16.22 -8.44 -10.21
N GLN A 477 -14.92 -8.36 -10.52
CA GLN A 477 -14.32 -8.97 -11.70
C GLN A 477 -13.11 -9.82 -11.31
N ILE A 478 -13.07 -11.08 -11.73
CA ILE A 478 -11.94 -11.97 -11.46
C ILE A 478 -11.51 -12.59 -12.80
N LEU A 479 -10.22 -12.46 -13.15
CA LEU A 479 -9.66 -12.95 -14.42
C LEU A 479 -10.42 -12.43 -15.65
N GLY A 480 -10.88 -11.17 -15.60
CA GLY A 480 -11.65 -10.53 -16.66
C GLY A 480 -13.11 -10.99 -16.80
N GLN A 481 -13.60 -11.80 -15.86
CA GLN A 481 -14.99 -12.28 -15.85
C GLN A 481 -15.77 -11.61 -14.70
N PRO A 482 -16.98 -11.10 -14.96
CA PRO A 482 -17.85 -10.58 -13.90
C PRO A 482 -18.35 -11.71 -13.01
N ILE A 483 -18.34 -11.50 -11.71
CA ILE A 483 -18.91 -12.42 -10.71
C ILE A 483 -20.35 -12.03 -10.45
N GLN A 484 -21.28 -12.93 -10.72
CA GLN A 484 -22.71 -12.64 -10.66
C GLN A 484 -23.46 -13.34 -9.50
N ASP A 485 -22.81 -14.30 -8.85
CA ASP A 485 -23.39 -15.02 -7.71
C ASP A 485 -22.30 -15.60 -6.79
N LEU A 486 -22.70 -16.04 -5.61
CA LEU A 486 -21.82 -16.62 -4.60
C LEU A 486 -21.10 -17.89 -5.06
N LYS A 487 -21.71 -18.65 -5.98
CA LYS A 487 -21.11 -19.85 -6.53
C LYS A 487 -19.97 -19.49 -7.48
N ALA A 488 -20.13 -18.45 -8.29
CA ALA A 488 -19.07 -17.94 -9.16
C ALA A 488 -17.90 -17.34 -8.36
N LEU A 489 -18.19 -16.77 -7.19
CA LEU A 489 -17.19 -16.29 -6.23
C LEU A 489 -16.48 -17.43 -5.48
N HIS A 490 -16.91 -18.67 -5.61
CA HIS A 490 -16.49 -19.80 -4.77
C HIS A 490 -16.69 -19.52 -3.26
N ALA A 491 -17.74 -18.79 -2.91
CA ALA A 491 -17.99 -18.39 -1.55
C ALA A 491 -18.56 -19.54 -0.68
N ASN A 492 -17.92 -19.77 0.45
CA ASN A 492 -18.46 -20.60 1.54
C ASN A 492 -19.17 -19.67 2.54
N VAL A 493 -20.48 -19.81 2.66
CA VAL A 493 -21.35 -18.92 3.45
C VAL A 493 -22.22 -19.77 4.35
N ASN A 494 -22.17 -19.54 5.67
CA ASN A 494 -23.07 -20.23 6.60
C ASN A 494 -24.43 -19.53 6.74
N GLU A 495 -25.37 -20.16 7.44
CA GLU A 495 -26.76 -19.69 7.60
C GLU A 495 -26.90 -18.38 8.40
N PHE A 496 -25.86 -17.91 9.06
CA PHE A 496 -25.84 -16.66 9.84
C PHE A 496 -25.29 -15.46 9.06
N CYS A 497 -25.17 -15.61 7.74
CA CYS A 497 -24.61 -14.57 6.87
C CYS A 497 -25.62 -14.12 5.80
N GLY A 498 -25.81 -12.81 5.67
CA GLY A 498 -26.60 -12.15 4.62
C GLY A 498 -25.70 -11.46 3.60
N ILE A 499 -25.36 -12.15 2.49
CA ILE A 499 -24.47 -11.66 1.45
C ILE A 499 -25.24 -11.49 0.14
N THR A 500 -25.11 -10.34 -0.51
CA THR A 500 -25.72 -10.03 -1.80
C THR A 500 -24.64 -9.70 -2.83
N ILE A 501 -24.81 -10.20 -4.06
CA ILE A 501 -23.98 -9.80 -5.23
C ILE A 501 -24.86 -9.03 -6.23
N GLU A 502 -24.41 -7.83 -6.65
CA GLU A 502 -25.13 -6.94 -7.57
C GLU A 502 -24.35 -6.69 -8.87
#